data_68706ceae83eb078ceedbd82889265dc
#
_entry.id   68706ceae83eb078ceedbd82889265dc
#
_cell.length_a   1.000
_cell.length_b   1.000
_cell.length_c   1.000
_cell.angle_alpha   90.00
_cell.angle_beta   90.00
_cell.angle_gamma   90.00
#
_symmetry.space_group_name_H-M   'P 1'
#
loop_
_entity.id
_entity.type
_entity.pdbx_description
1 polymer ?
#
loop_
_entity_poly.entity_id
_entity_poly.type
_entity_poly.pdbx_seq_one_letter_code
_entity_poly.pdbx_strand_id
1 'polypeptide(L)'
;ATSATVPLGPAGHQVPRPTLLPQLWLAALFIGAYTRDEPGHVRIDPSWWENDGLVNTRSMAGPTLGSPDRIAPGDGPPRRGTWNYRGVLAGWDHMDIIGIGTTRDVGGWYRSLARALADLPP
;
A
#
# COMPACT_ATOMS: atom_id res chain seq x y z
N ALA A 1 1.30 3.64 -1.78
CA ALA A 1 0.74 2.47 -1.09
C ALA A 1 0.00 2.88 0.18
N THR A 2 -0.92 2.06 0.65
CA THR A 2 -1.67 2.19 1.88
C THR A 2 -1.37 1.03 2.82
N SER A 3 -1.49 1.24 4.14
CA SER A 3 -1.30 0.20 5.16
C SER A 3 -2.16 0.51 6.38
N ALA A 4 -3.01 -0.43 6.76
CA ALA A 4 -3.91 -0.31 7.91
C ALA A 4 -3.78 -1.47 8.91
N THR A 5 -2.68 -2.20 8.85
CA THR A 5 -2.36 -3.30 9.78
C THR A 5 -1.12 -3.01 10.61
N VAL A 6 -0.91 -3.80 11.66
CA VAL A 6 0.28 -3.78 12.53
C VAL A 6 0.69 -5.20 12.86
N PRO A 7 2.00 -5.46 13.08
CA PRO A 7 2.45 -6.78 13.49
C PRO A 7 1.99 -7.09 14.92
N LEU A 8 1.60 -8.34 15.15
CA LEU A 8 1.21 -8.87 16.45
C LEU A 8 1.86 -10.23 16.73
N GLY A 9 2.36 -10.38 17.95
CA GLY A 9 2.97 -11.62 18.43
C GLY A 9 4.34 -11.94 17.81
N PRO A 10 4.98 -13.04 18.25
CA PRO A 10 6.34 -13.42 17.86
C PRO A 10 6.48 -13.73 16.36
N ALA A 11 5.42 -14.23 15.72
CA ALA A 11 5.41 -14.54 14.30
C ALA A 11 5.27 -13.31 13.41
N GLY A 12 4.90 -12.14 13.99
CA GLY A 12 4.73 -10.90 13.24
C GLY A 12 3.53 -10.88 12.31
N HIS A 13 2.52 -11.76 12.53
CA HIS A 13 1.27 -11.72 11.77
C HIS A 13 0.66 -10.33 11.84
N GLN A 14 0.13 -9.86 10.74
CA GLN A 14 -0.47 -8.55 10.68
C GLN A 14 -1.94 -8.60 11.13
N VAL A 15 -2.31 -7.67 12.00
CA VAL A 15 -3.70 -7.53 12.48
C VAL A 15 -4.22 -6.12 12.15
N PRO A 16 -5.55 -5.97 11.98
CA PRO A 16 -6.17 -4.68 11.71
C PRO A 16 -5.86 -3.66 12.78
N ARG A 17 -5.56 -2.42 12.37
CA ARG A 17 -5.63 -1.26 13.27
C ARG A 17 -7.09 -0.98 13.63
N PRO A 18 -7.37 -0.39 14.82
CA PRO A 18 -8.73 -0.02 15.21
C PRO A 18 -9.42 0.94 14.22
N THR A 19 -8.64 1.66 13.42
CA THR A 19 -9.13 2.59 12.40
C THR A 19 -9.53 1.93 11.09
N LEU A 20 -9.18 0.66 10.87
CA LEU A 20 -9.61 -0.08 9.69
C LEU A 20 -11.13 -0.27 9.71
N LEU A 21 -11.79 -0.04 8.57
CA LEU A 21 -13.21 -0.31 8.43
C LEU A 21 -13.54 -1.76 8.81
N PRO A 22 -14.54 -2.01 9.69
CA PRO A 22 -14.85 -3.36 10.17
C PRO A 22 -15.12 -4.39 9.07
N GLN A 23 -15.68 -3.97 7.96
CA GLN A 23 -15.96 -4.81 6.79
C GLN A 23 -14.71 -5.40 6.15
N LEU A 24 -13.55 -4.77 6.34
CA LEU A 24 -12.26 -5.20 5.80
C LEU A 24 -11.47 -6.09 6.76
N TRP A 25 -11.92 -6.27 8.00
CA TRP A 25 -11.14 -6.94 9.05
C TRP A 25 -10.80 -8.40 8.72
N LEU A 26 -11.76 -9.17 8.22
CA LEU A 26 -11.52 -10.59 7.91
C LEU A 26 -10.51 -10.75 6.77
N ALA A 27 -10.62 -9.92 5.74
CA ALA A 27 -9.66 -9.92 4.64
C ALA A 27 -8.27 -9.50 5.12
N ALA A 28 -8.18 -8.46 5.96
CA ALA A 28 -6.91 -8.00 6.54
C ALA A 28 -6.22 -9.09 7.36
N LEU A 29 -6.96 -9.84 8.18
CA LEU A 29 -6.44 -10.95 8.97
C LEU A 29 -5.96 -12.10 8.08
N PHE A 30 -6.73 -12.45 7.05
CA PHE A 30 -6.35 -13.49 6.09
C PHE A 30 -5.04 -13.12 5.37
N ILE A 31 -4.97 -11.92 4.78
CA ILE A 31 -3.77 -11.43 4.09
C ILE A 31 -2.59 -11.33 5.06
N GLY A 32 -2.85 -10.91 6.29
CA GLY A 32 -1.86 -10.69 7.33
C GLY A 32 -1.17 -11.95 7.87
N ALA A 33 -1.60 -13.13 7.44
CA ALA A 33 -1.01 -14.41 7.84
C ALA A 33 -0.83 -15.40 6.69
N TYR A 34 -1.31 -15.04 5.48
CA TYR A 34 -1.28 -15.94 4.33
C TYR A 34 0.13 -16.11 3.78
N THR A 35 0.52 -17.35 3.53
CA THR A 35 1.78 -17.72 2.87
C THR A 35 1.53 -18.63 1.70
N ARG A 36 2.38 -18.54 0.67
CA ARG A 36 2.38 -19.46 -0.47
C ARG A 36 3.80 -19.65 -0.98
N ASP A 37 4.19 -20.90 -1.17
CA ASP A 37 5.48 -21.27 -1.78
C ASP A 37 5.23 -22.43 -2.76
N GLU A 38 4.72 -22.10 -3.96
CA GLU A 38 4.36 -23.04 -5.01
C GLU A 38 5.15 -22.72 -6.28
N PRO A 39 5.68 -23.76 -6.99
CA PRO A 39 6.36 -23.54 -8.27
C PRO A 39 5.47 -22.82 -9.29
N GLY A 40 6.04 -21.86 -10.01
CA GLY A 40 5.34 -21.06 -11.02
C GLY A 40 4.48 -19.93 -10.49
N HIS A 41 4.43 -19.72 -9.18
CA HIS A 41 3.73 -18.64 -8.52
C HIS A 41 4.69 -17.72 -7.77
N VAL A 42 4.26 -16.46 -7.54
CA VAL A 42 4.99 -15.57 -6.65
C VAL A 42 4.96 -16.15 -5.24
N ARG A 43 6.14 -16.29 -4.63
CA ARG A 43 6.25 -16.68 -3.23
C ARG A 43 5.69 -15.57 -2.35
N ILE A 44 4.77 -15.95 -1.46
CA ILE A 44 4.18 -15.04 -0.46
C ILE A 44 4.74 -15.45 0.91
N ASP A 45 5.53 -14.58 1.48
CA ASP A 45 6.18 -14.73 2.78
C ASP A 45 5.78 -13.56 3.72
N PRO A 46 6.28 -13.49 4.98
CA PRO A 46 5.93 -12.43 5.92
C PRO A 46 6.09 -10.99 5.40
N SER A 47 6.96 -10.75 4.42
CA SER A 47 7.12 -9.42 3.82
C SER A 47 5.90 -8.94 3.01
N TRP A 48 4.93 -9.82 2.75
CA TRP A 48 3.67 -9.53 2.06
C TRP A 48 2.49 -9.32 2.99
N TRP A 49 2.65 -9.54 4.29
CA TRP A 49 1.53 -9.55 5.24
C TRP A 49 0.98 -8.17 5.56
N GLU A 50 1.82 -7.12 5.50
CA GLU A 50 1.33 -5.75 5.67
C GLU A 50 0.32 -5.42 4.57
N ASN A 51 -0.87 -4.88 4.96
CA ASN A 51 -1.96 -4.65 4.03
C ASN A 51 -2.90 -3.53 4.49
N ASP A 52 -3.77 -3.10 3.59
CA ASP A 52 -4.77 -2.05 3.81
C ASP A 52 -6.21 -2.59 3.99
N GLY A 53 -6.33 -3.89 4.17
CA GLY A 53 -7.60 -4.59 4.31
C GLY A 53 -8.06 -5.33 3.05
N LEU A 54 -7.53 -5.02 1.85
CA LEU A 54 -7.83 -5.69 0.59
C LEU A 54 -6.59 -6.04 -0.22
N VAL A 55 -5.52 -5.26 -0.11
CA VAL A 55 -4.31 -5.38 -0.93
C VAL A 55 -3.07 -5.34 -0.06
N ASN A 56 -2.08 -6.18 -0.37
CA ASN A 56 -0.77 -6.13 0.29
C ASN A 56 -0.08 -4.80 0.00
N THR A 57 0.46 -4.16 1.04
CA THR A 57 1.23 -2.91 0.90
C THR A 57 2.39 -3.06 -0.09
N ARG A 58 3.07 -4.21 -0.07
CA ARG A 58 4.18 -4.51 -0.97
C ARG A 58 3.78 -4.52 -2.46
N SER A 59 2.61 -5.06 -2.81
CA SER A 59 2.16 -5.12 -4.20
C SER A 59 1.85 -3.73 -4.78
N MET A 60 1.61 -2.75 -3.94
CA MET A 60 1.34 -1.36 -4.35
C MET A 60 2.63 -0.54 -4.58
N ALA A 61 3.81 -1.10 -4.33
CA ALA A 61 5.07 -0.38 -4.46
C ALA A 61 5.53 -0.18 -5.91
N GLY A 62 4.98 -0.93 -6.84
CA GLY A 62 5.35 -0.83 -8.25
C GLY A 62 4.43 -1.62 -9.16
N PRO A 63 4.59 -1.49 -10.49
CA PRO A 63 3.67 -2.07 -11.47
C PRO A 63 3.70 -3.60 -11.49
N THR A 64 4.88 -4.21 -11.40
CA THR A 64 5.03 -5.67 -11.39
C THR A 64 6.36 -6.07 -10.77
N LEU A 65 6.35 -7.08 -9.90
CA LEU A 65 7.58 -7.66 -9.37
C LEU A 65 8.40 -8.28 -10.52
N GLY A 66 9.69 -7.93 -10.58
CA GLY A 66 10.58 -8.37 -11.66
C GLY A 66 10.39 -7.65 -12.99
N SER A 67 9.51 -6.65 -13.07
CA SER A 67 9.37 -5.76 -14.22
C SER A 67 10.67 -4.97 -14.46
N PRO A 68 11.04 -4.69 -15.74
CA PRO A 68 12.11 -3.76 -16.08
C PRO A 68 11.75 -2.30 -15.83
N ASP A 69 10.53 -2.00 -15.36
CA ASP A 69 10.07 -0.65 -15.10
C ASP A 69 10.94 0.04 -14.02
N ARG A 70 11.23 1.29 -14.27
CA ARG A 70 12.01 2.08 -13.31
C ARG A 70 11.09 2.58 -12.20
N ILE A 71 11.41 2.21 -10.96
CA ILE A 71 10.76 2.70 -9.75
C ILE A 71 11.67 3.74 -9.12
N ALA A 72 11.18 4.97 -8.98
CA ALA A 72 11.89 6.05 -8.29
C ALA A 72 11.28 6.27 -6.90
N PRO A 73 12.11 6.44 -5.84
CA PRO A 73 11.63 6.85 -4.52
C PRO A 73 10.89 8.18 -4.60
N GLY A 74 9.81 8.31 -3.83
CA GLY A 74 8.92 9.48 -3.87
C GLY A 74 9.37 10.69 -3.06
N ASP A 75 10.55 10.66 -2.50
CA ASP A 75 11.18 11.75 -1.73
C ASP A 75 11.91 12.79 -2.61
N GLY A 76 12.12 12.47 -3.88
CA GLY A 76 12.70 13.38 -4.87
C GLY A 76 11.65 14.02 -5.80
N PRO A 77 12.09 14.91 -6.71
CA PRO A 77 11.23 15.47 -7.73
C PRO A 77 10.68 14.35 -8.62
N PRO A 78 9.39 14.40 -9.00
CA PRO A 78 8.80 13.39 -9.86
C PRO A 78 9.49 13.34 -11.22
N ARG A 79 9.60 12.15 -11.79
CA ARG A 79 10.30 11.91 -13.08
C ARG A 79 9.34 11.30 -14.09
N ARG A 80 9.34 11.81 -15.32
CA ARG A 80 8.60 11.21 -16.43
C ARG A 80 9.16 9.83 -16.79
N GLY A 81 8.31 8.94 -17.27
CA GLY A 81 8.72 7.59 -17.70
C GLY A 81 9.19 6.69 -16.55
N THR A 82 8.88 7.03 -15.31
CA THR A 82 9.18 6.21 -14.13
C THR A 82 7.95 6.05 -13.25
N TRP A 83 7.90 4.98 -12.49
CA TRP A 83 6.92 4.80 -11.41
C TRP A 83 7.42 5.59 -10.19
N ASN A 84 6.80 6.73 -9.91
CA ASN A 84 7.17 7.57 -8.78
C ASN A 84 6.49 7.05 -7.50
N TYR A 85 7.15 6.13 -6.80
CA TYR A 85 6.62 5.54 -5.56
C TYR A 85 6.67 6.54 -4.41
N ARG A 86 5.54 6.98 -3.92
CA ARG A 86 5.40 8.00 -2.87
C ARG A 86 5.31 7.42 -1.46
N GLY A 87 5.85 6.24 -1.25
CA GLY A 87 5.88 5.60 0.06
C GLY A 87 4.52 5.05 0.51
N VAL A 88 4.41 4.79 1.80
CA VAL A 88 3.24 4.18 2.44
C VAL A 88 2.46 5.24 3.22
N LEU A 89 1.17 5.32 2.99
CA LEU A 89 0.21 6.05 3.80
C LEU A 89 -0.18 5.16 5.00
N ALA A 90 0.60 5.27 6.07
CA ALA A 90 0.42 4.45 7.26
C ALA A 90 -0.90 4.77 7.97
N GLY A 91 -1.64 3.74 8.35
CA GLY A 91 -2.95 3.85 8.98
C GLY A 91 -4.10 4.17 8.02
N TRP A 92 -3.86 4.22 6.70
CA TRP A 92 -4.89 4.34 5.69
C TRP A 92 -5.35 2.95 5.23
N ASP A 93 -6.65 2.71 5.26
CA ASP A 93 -7.24 1.52 4.66
C ASP A 93 -7.56 1.71 3.17
N HIS A 94 -8.02 0.64 2.54
CA HIS A 94 -8.32 0.66 1.10
C HIS A 94 -9.42 1.65 0.71
N MET A 95 -10.36 1.92 1.60
CA MET A 95 -11.49 2.82 1.36
C MET A 95 -11.16 4.28 1.68
N ASP A 96 -10.16 4.52 2.52
CA ASP A 96 -9.70 5.87 2.86
C ASP A 96 -9.30 6.67 1.61
N ILE A 97 -8.62 6.02 0.64
CA ILE A 97 -8.10 6.69 -0.55
C ILE A 97 -9.22 7.27 -1.46
N ILE A 98 -10.42 6.71 -1.38
CA ILE A 98 -11.60 7.18 -2.11
C ILE A 98 -12.57 7.97 -1.23
N GLY A 99 -12.19 8.25 0.02
CA GLY A 99 -12.96 9.09 0.94
C GLY A 99 -14.16 8.41 1.58
N ILE A 100 -14.23 7.06 1.59
CA ILE A 100 -15.35 6.32 2.19
C ILE A 100 -15.02 5.95 3.63
N GLY A 101 -15.88 6.33 4.57
CA GLY A 101 -15.78 5.99 5.99
C GLY A 101 -14.58 6.61 6.71
N THR A 102 -13.95 7.62 6.15
CA THR A 102 -12.73 8.23 6.65
C THR A 102 -12.93 9.63 7.20
N THR A 103 -12.10 10.01 8.17
CA THR A 103 -11.94 11.41 8.65
C THR A 103 -10.67 12.07 8.11
N ARG A 104 -9.95 11.42 7.21
CA ARG A 104 -8.67 11.89 6.66
C ARG A 104 -8.88 12.99 5.62
N ASP A 105 -7.92 13.89 5.48
CA ASP A 105 -7.93 14.91 4.41
C ASP A 105 -7.51 14.30 3.05
N VAL A 106 -8.39 13.47 2.51
CA VAL A 106 -8.21 12.84 1.18
C VAL A 106 -8.10 13.90 0.09
N GLY A 107 -8.90 14.97 0.18
CA GLY A 107 -8.85 16.09 -0.75
C GLY A 107 -7.48 16.79 -0.75
N GLY A 108 -6.90 17.00 0.44
CA GLY A 108 -5.54 17.55 0.59
C GLY A 108 -4.48 16.66 -0.04
N TRP A 109 -4.61 15.35 0.15
CA TRP A 109 -3.70 14.39 -0.45
C TRP A 109 -3.76 14.46 -1.99
N TYR A 110 -4.95 14.45 -2.61
CA TYR A 110 -5.09 14.56 -4.07
C TYR A 110 -4.60 15.91 -4.60
N ARG A 111 -4.84 17.01 -3.88
CA ARG A 111 -4.28 18.32 -4.26
C ARG A 111 -2.76 18.31 -4.26
N SER A 112 -2.12 17.67 -3.28
CA SER A 112 -0.66 17.54 -3.24
C SER A 112 -0.12 16.71 -4.42
N LEU A 113 -0.83 15.64 -4.77
CA LEU A 113 -0.49 14.80 -5.92
C LEU A 113 -0.62 15.60 -7.24
N ALA A 114 -1.71 16.33 -7.41
CA ALA A 114 -1.93 17.16 -8.59
C ALA A 114 -0.84 18.23 -8.77
N ARG A 115 -0.41 18.88 -7.68
CA ARG A 115 0.71 19.84 -7.72
C ARG A 115 2.00 19.16 -8.16
N ALA A 116 2.33 18.01 -7.55
CA ALA A 116 3.53 17.25 -7.91
C ALA A 116 3.53 16.82 -9.40
N LEU A 117 2.34 16.53 -9.97
CA LEU A 117 2.22 16.20 -11.39
C LEU A 117 2.34 17.44 -12.29
N ALA A 118 1.83 18.59 -11.84
CA ALA A 118 1.98 19.86 -12.56
C ALA A 118 3.43 20.34 -12.64
N ASP A 119 4.23 20.01 -11.62
CA ASP A 119 5.65 20.36 -11.53
C ASP A 119 6.57 19.40 -12.32
N LEU A 120 6.00 18.40 -13.04
CA LEU A 120 6.77 17.50 -13.86
C LEU A 120 7.48 18.28 -14.99
N PRO A 121 8.80 18.14 -15.12
CA PRO A 121 9.54 18.79 -16.21
C PRO A 121 9.01 18.32 -17.58
N PRO A 122 9.11 19.17 -18.60
CA PRO A 122 8.66 18.85 -19.96
C PRO A 122 9.40 17.66 -20.58
#